data_533a71337bc556dedc595589dcdc1ecf
#
_entry.id   533a71337bc556dedc595589dcdc1ecf
#
_cell.length_a   1.000
_cell.length_b   1.000
_cell.length_c   1.000
_cell.angle_alpha   90.00
_cell.angle_beta   90.00
_cell.angle_gamma   90.00
#
_symmetry.space_group_name_H-M   'P 1'
#
loop_
_entity.id
_entity.type
_entity.pdbx_description
1 polymer ?
#
loop_
_entity_poly.entity_id
_entity_poly.type
_entity_poly.pdbx_seq_one_letter_code
_entity_poly.pdbx_strand_id
1 'polypeptide(L)'
;ALHAYGADLVLAQPKTITTIGYLLDYFKTEVHNAATKKATDIITHQRDTVLFDFLARGLALSHRPFDAVELASGRLDPARTPLLWVMMEKQCDAATQQKLVDYVLGGGKLVLAGRMCVQDFSGQPCTILKDALDLRQIEDDAPFTHNEINAFQYVDIPVSFMQTYTGSFDEVIALHDDGRVVGFIKSLGAGKVLVFGAAFGAFTLDDGDVVNQMALKMDCPALFEMDEWADTRLSIGEQGSFLFVSNYQDDPIATVIRLDGAPLFGGRP
;
A
#
# COMPACT_ATOMS: atom_id res chain seq x y z
N ALA A 1 28.39 22.13 5.54
CA ALA A 1 27.66 21.35 4.53
C ALA A 1 26.47 22.11 3.97
N LEU A 2 25.53 22.59 4.77
CA LEU A 2 24.32 23.31 4.30
C LEU A 2 24.64 24.56 3.45
N HIS A 3 25.70 25.28 3.73
CA HIS A 3 26.13 26.47 2.94
C HIS A 3 26.71 26.09 1.57
N ALA A 4 27.29 24.89 1.45
CA ALA A 4 27.92 24.46 0.19
C ALA A 4 26.91 23.82 -0.79
N TYR A 5 25.88 23.17 -0.24
CA TYR A 5 24.95 22.35 -1.05
C TYR A 5 23.47 22.74 -0.89
N GLY A 6 23.19 23.84 -0.16
CA GLY A 6 21.81 24.19 0.19
C GLY A 6 20.89 24.42 -1.01
N ALA A 7 21.39 25.05 -2.06
CA ALA A 7 20.61 25.28 -3.28
C ALA A 7 20.30 23.95 -4.02
N ASP A 8 21.30 23.09 -4.15
CA ASP A 8 21.15 21.79 -4.82
C ASP A 8 20.24 20.88 -4.04
N LEU A 9 20.31 20.89 -2.70
CA LEU A 9 19.44 20.11 -1.83
C LEU A 9 17.97 20.53 -1.95
N VAL A 10 17.70 21.82 -2.05
CA VAL A 10 16.32 22.34 -2.20
C VAL A 10 15.71 21.96 -3.54
N LEU A 11 16.54 21.85 -4.58
CA LEU A 11 16.11 21.47 -5.93
C LEU A 11 16.08 19.96 -6.16
N ALA A 12 16.76 19.18 -5.31
CA ALA A 12 16.80 17.73 -5.42
C ALA A 12 15.41 17.11 -5.17
N GLN A 13 15.04 16.18 -6.03
CA GLN A 13 13.75 15.51 -5.96
C GLN A 13 13.88 14.18 -5.19
N PRO A 14 12.96 13.87 -4.29
CA PRO A 14 12.92 12.57 -3.63
C PRO A 14 12.83 11.44 -4.66
N LYS A 15 13.64 10.40 -4.50
CA LYS A 15 13.55 9.18 -5.29
C LYS A 15 12.47 8.30 -4.69
N THR A 16 11.35 8.17 -5.39
CA THR A 16 10.28 7.27 -5.03
C THR A 16 10.21 6.09 -6.01
N ILE A 17 9.77 4.94 -5.57
CA ILE A 17 9.64 3.72 -6.38
C ILE A 17 8.23 3.15 -6.37
N THR A 18 7.34 3.71 -5.57
CA THR A 18 5.95 3.33 -5.49
C THR A 18 5.08 4.53 -5.11
N THR A 19 3.77 4.38 -5.19
CA THR A 19 2.82 5.47 -4.91
C THR A 19 1.66 4.95 -4.08
N ILE A 20 1.22 5.72 -3.07
CA ILE A 20 -0.02 5.46 -2.35
C ILE A 20 -1.13 6.30 -2.98
N GLY A 21 -2.18 5.64 -3.46
CA GLY A 21 -3.41 6.28 -3.89
C GLY A 21 -4.38 6.43 -2.72
N TYR A 22 -4.97 7.62 -2.58
CA TYR A 22 -5.96 7.89 -1.55
C TYR A 22 -7.19 8.61 -2.15
N LEU A 23 -8.32 8.51 -1.46
CA LEU A 23 -9.57 9.19 -1.81
C LEU A 23 -9.89 10.21 -0.72
N LEU A 24 -9.93 11.49 -1.10
CA LEU A 24 -10.37 12.56 -0.17
C LEU A 24 -11.79 12.35 0.33
N ASP A 25 -12.62 11.66 -0.44
CA ASP A 25 -14.00 11.38 -0.04
C ASP A 25 -14.11 10.48 1.19
N TYR A 26 -13.14 9.60 1.42
CA TYR A 26 -13.08 8.81 2.67
C TYR A 26 -12.92 9.72 3.90
N PHE A 27 -12.15 10.79 3.79
CA PHE A 27 -11.99 11.79 4.86
C PHE A 27 -13.19 12.74 4.96
N LYS A 28 -13.83 13.09 3.83
CA LYS A 28 -15.02 13.97 3.79
C LYS A 28 -16.27 13.31 4.34
N THR A 29 -16.48 12.03 4.03
CA THR A 29 -17.61 11.24 4.53
C THR A 29 -17.67 11.30 6.04
N GLU A 30 -16.54 11.38 6.68
CA GLU A 30 -16.39 11.50 8.10
C GLU A 30 -16.84 12.86 8.66
N VAL A 31 -16.44 13.96 8.04
CA VAL A 31 -16.90 15.29 8.45
C VAL A 31 -18.42 15.38 8.29
N HIS A 32 -18.98 14.78 7.26
CA HIS A 32 -20.42 14.74 7.02
C HIS A 32 -21.13 13.86 8.07
N ASN A 33 -20.56 12.73 8.41
CA ASN A 33 -21.09 11.79 9.37
C ASN A 33 -20.85 12.23 10.82
N ALA A 34 -19.79 12.95 11.12
CA ALA A 34 -19.59 13.60 12.41
C ALA A 34 -20.73 14.58 12.74
N ALA A 35 -21.33 15.19 11.73
CA ALA A 35 -22.52 16.02 11.91
C ALA A 35 -23.76 15.19 12.30
N THR A 36 -23.84 13.91 11.92
CA THR A 36 -24.91 12.99 12.31
C THR A 36 -24.69 12.35 13.69
N LYS A 37 -23.51 12.51 14.28
CA LYS A 37 -23.11 12.00 15.59
C LYS A 37 -23.32 10.47 15.80
N LYS A 38 -23.17 9.68 14.76
CA LYS A 38 -23.23 8.22 14.88
C LYS A 38 -21.87 7.66 15.29
N ALA A 39 -21.82 6.89 16.37
CA ALA A 39 -20.59 6.30 16.90
C ALA A 39 -19.87 5.38 15.89
N THR A 40 -20.60 4.75 14.98
CA THR A 40 -20.06 3.92 13.90
C THR A 40 -19.18 4.71 12.91
N ASP A 41 -19.48 6.00 12.73
CA ASP A 41 -18.78 6.84 11.78
C ASP A 41 -17.38 7.23 12.29
N ILE A 42 -17.26 7.43 13.61
CA ILE A 42 -15.98 7.70 14.28
C ILE A 42 -15.05 6.50 14.20
N ILE A 43 -15.58 5.29 14.39
CA ILE A 43 -14.81 4.04 14.32
C ILE A 43 -14.29 3.81 12.89
N THR A 44 -15.11 4.08 11.89
CA THR A 44 -14.72 3.95 10.48
C THR A 44 -13.53 4.86 10.14
N HIS A 45 -13.60 6.12 10.53
CA HIS A 45 -12.52 7.07 10.31
C HIS A 45 -11.20 6.67 10.95
N GLN A 46 -11.23 6.36 12.24
CA GLN A 46 -10.03 5.92 12.93
C GLN A 46 -9.39 4.72 12.25
N ARG A 47 -10.21 3.81 11.73
CA ARG A 47 -9.72 2.66 10.98
C ARG A 47 -9.04 3.08 9.68
N ASP A 48 -9.66 3.94 8.88
CA ASP A 48 -9.15 4.32 7.56
C ASP A 48 -7.85 5.13 7.67
N THR A 49 -7.77 6.03 8.63
CA THR A 49 -6.54 6.76 8.95
C THR A 49 -5.44 5.81 9.44
N VAL A 50 -5.77 4.88 10.31
CA VAL A 50 -4.83 3.88 10.81
C VAL A 50 -4.32 3.00 9.68
N LEU A 51 -5.18 2.54 8.77
CA LEU A 51 -4.77 1.70 7.63
C LEU A 51 -3.84 2.44 6.67
N PHE A 52 -4.09 3.73 6.41
CA PHE A 52 -3.21 4.55 5.58
C PHE A 52 -1.83 4.74 6.24
N ASP A 53 -1.81 5.13 7.50
CA ASP A 53 -0.57 5.30 8.28
C ASP A 53 0.23 3.99 8.34
N PHE A 54 -0.47 2.90 8.50
CA PHE A 54 0.06 1.56 8.54
C PHE A 54 0.77 1.16 7.24
N LEU A 55 0.11 1.37 6.09
CA LEU A 55 0.71 1.13 4.79
C LEU A 55 1.96 2.00 4.57
N ALA A 56 1.88 3.28 4.93
CA ALA A 56 3.01 4.21 4.83
C ALA A 56 4.20 3.75 5.68
N ARG A 57 3.95 3.28 6.91
CA ARG A 57 4.99 2.71 7.78
C ARG A 57 5.55 1.41 7.24
N GLY A 58 4.71 0.50 6.75
CA GLY A 58 5.15 -0.76 6.15
C GLY A 58 6.05 -0.54 4.93
N LEU A 59 5.72 0.43 4.09
CA LEU A 59 6.56 0.82 2.95
C LEU A 59 7.89 1.44 3.39
N ALA A 60 7.88 2.29 4.43
CA ALA A 60 9.10 2.87 4.99
C ALA A 60 9.99 1.79 5.62
N LEU A 61 9.42 0.90 6.45
CA LEU A 61 10.13 -0.22 7.06
C LEU A 61 10.74 -1.18 6.05
N SER A 62 10.10 -1.34 4.89
CA SER A 62 10.56 -2.19 3.80
C SER A 62 11.42 -1.45 2.76
N HIS A 63 11.93 -0.25 3.07
CA HIS A 63 12.77 0.59 2.22
C HIS A 63 12.17 0.88 0.83
N ARG A 64 10.86 1.17 0.80
CA ARG A 64 10.14 1.57 -0.41
C ARG A 64 9.62 2.99 -0.29
N PRO A 65 10.47 3.99 -0.57
CA PRO A 65 10.04 5.37 -0.59
C PRO A 65 8.91 5.57 -1.59
N PHE A 66 7.90 6.33 -1.18
CA PHE A 66 6.65 6.46 -1.90
C PHE A 66 6.24 7.92 -2.10
N ASP A 67 5.47 8.15 -3.17
CA ASP A 67 4.65 9.34 -3.37
C ASP A 67 3.23 9.09 -2.94
N ALA A 68 2.41 10.15 -2.91
CA ALA A 68 0.98 10.04 -2.70
C ALA A 68 0.21 10.74 -3.83
N VAL A 69 -0.89 10.12 -4.28
CA VAL A 69 -1.76 10.66 -5.31
C VAL A 69 -3.21 10.59 -4.89
N GLU A 70 -3.94 11.70 -5.04
CA GLU A 70 -5.37 11.72 -4.88
C GLU A 70 -6.04 11.08 -6.11
N LEU A 71 -6.82 10.02 -5.91
CA LEU A 71 -7.29 9.16 -7.00
C LEU A 71 -8.34 9.80 -7.89
N ALA A 72 -9.23 10.63 -7.35
CA ALA A 72 -10.29 11.23 -8.15
C ALA A 72 -9.74 12.28 -9.13
N SER A 73 -8.86 13.16 -8.67
CA SER A 73 -8.27 14.26 -9.44
C SER A 73 -6.91 13.91 -10.07
N GLY A 74 -6.13 13.03 -9.44
CA GLY A 74 -4.79 12.67 -9.88
C GLY A 74 -4.77 11.89 -11.19
N ARG A 75 -3.69 12.04 -11.94
CA ARG A 75 -3.44 11.26 -13.15
C ARG A 75 -2.62 10.02 -12.79
N LEU A 76 -3.09 8.85 -13.20
CA LEU A 76 -2.37 7.59 -13.09
C LEU A 76 -1.71 7.26 -14.43
N ASP A 77 -0.40 7.07 -14.39
CA ASP A 77 0.40 6.72 -15.56
C ASP A 77 1.35 5.57 -15.17
N PRO A 78 1.18 4.36 -15.72
CA PRO A 78 2.00 3.21 -15.36
C PRO A 78 3.51 3.41 -15.54
N ALA A 79 3.91 4.27 -16.47
CA ALA A 79 5.33 4.57 -16.71
C ALA A 79 5.94 5.43 -15.57
N ARG A 80 5.14 6.23 -14.90
CA ARG A 80 5.57 7.12 -13.81
C ARG A 80 5.25 6.55 -12.44
N THR A 81 4.21 5.74 -12.37
CA THR A 81 3.71 5.08 -11.15
C THR A 81 3.68 3.58 -11.43
N PRO A 82 4.82 2.88 -11.37
CA PRO A 82 4.88 1.47 -11.74
C PRO A 82 4.13 0.56 -10.76
N LEU A 83 4.02 0.95 -9.50
CA LEU A 83 3.25 0.25 -8.46
C LEU A 83 2.41 1.26 -7.68
N LEU A 84 1.10 1.04 -7.67
CA LEU A 84 0.12 1.82 -6.93
C LEU A 84 -0.47 0.99 -5.78
N TRP A 85 -0.48 1.55 -4.58
CA TRP A 85 -1.14 0.98 -3.40
C TRP A 85 -2.39 1.76 -3.09
N VAL A 86 -3.49 1.07 -2.92
CA VAL A 86 -4.77 1.70 -2.56
C VAL A 86 -5.39 0.95 -1.38
N MET A 87 -5.62 1.69 -0.29
CA MET A 87 -6.46 1.22 0.80
C MET A 87 -7.90 1.50 0.41
N MET A 88 -8.69 0.44 0.20
CA MET A 88 -10.02 0.53 -0.36
C MET A 88 -11.07 0.23 0.71
N GLU A 89 -12.18 0.95 0.62
CA GLU A 89 -13.41 0.71 1.35
C GLU A 89 -14.53 0.29 0.38
N LYS A 90 -15.67 -0.11 0.92
CA LYS A 90 -16.83 -0.58 0.13
C LYS A 90 -17.35 0.43 -0.87
N GLN A 91 -17.13 1.73 -0.61
CA GLN A 91 -17.61 2.82 -1.44
C GLN A 91 -16.47 3.39 -2.28
N CYS A 92 -16.69 3.45 -3.58
CA CYS A 92 -15.83 4.15 -4.52
C CYS A 92 -16.65 4.51 -5.77
N ASP A 93 -16.52 5.73 -6.26
CA ASP A 93 -17.27 6.17 -7.44
C ASP A 93 -16.82 5.42 -8.72
N ALA A 94 -17.72 5.42 -9.71
CA ALA A 94 -17.51 4.69 -10.96
C ALA A 94 -16.29 5.21 -11.75
N ALA A 95 -16.06 6.53 -11.72
CA ALA A 95 -14.95 7.13 -12.48
C ALA A 95 -13.60 6.71 -11.88
N THR A 96 -13.50 6.66 -10.57
CA THR A 96 -12.29 6.19 -9.87
C THR A 96 -12.06 4.69 -10.07
N GLN A 97 -13.12 3.87 -9.96
CA GLN A 97 -12.99 2.43 -10.25
C GLN A 97 -12.52 2.20 -11.69
N GLN A 98 -13.11 2.90 -12.68
CA GLN A 98 -12.70 2.80 -14.07
C GLN A 98 -11.24 3.24 -14.27
N LYS A 99 -10.83 4.34 -13.64
CA LYS A 99 -9.44 4.83 -13.69
C LYS A 99 -8.44 3.79 -13.18
N LEU A 100 -8.76 3.08 -12.11
CA LEU A 100 -7.92 2.00 -11.58
C LEU A 100 -7.83 0.83 -12.56
N VAL A 101 -8.96 0.45 -13.17
CA VAL A 101 -9.01 -0.60 -14.22
C VAL A 101 -8.15 -0.19 -15.41
N ASP A 102 -8.32 1.03 -15.93
CA ASP A 102 -7.57 1.54 -17.08
C ASP A 102 -6.06 1.62 -16.80
N TYR A 103 -5.68 2.01 -15.57
CA TYR A 103 -4.29 2.03 -15.12
C TYR A 103 -3.67 0.62 -15.20
N VAL A 104 -4.38 -0.40 -14.73
CA VAL A 104 -3.87 -1.78 -14.78
C VAL A 104 -3.86 -2.32 -16.20
N LEU A 105 -4.93 -2.09 -16.98
CA LEU A 105 -4.98 -2.48 -18.41
C LEU A 105 -3.79 -1.89 -19.20
N GLY A 106 -3.37 -0.68 -18.83
CA GLY A 106 -2.22 0.02 -19.43
C GLY A 106 -0.84 -0.47 -18.95
N GLY A 107 -0.79 -1.51 -18.10
CA GLY A 107 0.47 -2.11 -17.61
C GLY A 107 0.84 -1.72 -16.18
N GLY A 108 -0.01 -0.98 -15.48
CA GLY A 108 0.19 -0.64 -14.07
C GLY A 108 0.05 -1.86 -13.16
N LYS A 109 0.75 -1.83 -12.05
CA LYS A 109 0.64 -2.82 -10.98
C LYS A 109 -0.13 -2.19 -9.81
N LEU A 110 -1.18 -2.87 -9.35
CA LEU A 110 -2.09 -2.34 -8.34
C LEU A 110 -2.15 -3.28 -7.14
N VAL A 111 -1.89 -2.77 -5.94
CA VAL A 111 -2.22 -3.44 -4.68
C VAL A 111 -3.47 -2.81 -4.11
N LEU A 112 -4.51 -3.60 -3.97
CA LEU A 112 -5.75 -3.26 -3.30
C LEU A 112 -5.77 -3.95 -1.95
N ALA A 113 -5.61 -3.19 -0.89
CA ALA A 113 -5.74 -3.69 0.47
C ALA A 113 -7.02 -3.13 1.11
N GLY A 114 -7.58 -3.87 2.06
CA GLY A 114 -8.83 -3.48 2.70
C GLY A 114 -10.04 -4.16 2.08
N ARG A 115 -11.09 -3.41 1.80
CA ARG A 115 -12.34 -3.94 1.26
C ARG A 115 -12.49 -3.60 -0.21
N MET A 116 -12.89 -4.58 -1.01
CA MET A 116 -13.26 -4.34 -2.40
C MET A 116 -14.48 -3.44 -2.46
N CYS A 117 -14.40 -2.36 -3.22
CA CYS A 117 -15.53 -1.46 -3.43
C CYS A 117 -16.57 -2.11 -4.33
N VAL A 118 -17.83 -2.05 -3.88
CA VAL A 118 -19.00 -2.60 -4.58
C VAL A 118 -20.18 -1.63 -4.63
N GLN A 119 -19.98 -0.42 -4.08
CA GLN A 119 -20.98 0.64 -4.01
C GLN A 119 -20.33 1.98 -4.34
N ASP A 120 -21.13 2.94 -4.82
CA ASP A 120 -20.73 4.34 -4.85
C ASP A 120 -20.96 5.04 -3.49
N PHE A 121 -20.58 6.31 -3.37
CA PHE A 121 -20.76 7.10 -2.14
C PHE A 121 -22.21 7.39 -1.78
N SER A 122 -23.17 7.13 -2.68
CA SER A 122 -24.60 7.19 -2.40
C SER A 122 -25.18 5.84 -1.99
N GLY A 123 -24.35 4.79 -1.93
CA GLY A 123 -24.75 3.44 -1.57
C GLY A 123 -25.36 2.62 -2.71
N GLN A 124 -25.32 3.13 -3.95
CA GLN A 124 -25.79 2.40 -5.10
C GLN A 124 -24.74 1.38 -5.55
N PRO A 125 -25.16 0.22 -6.09
CA PRO A 125 -24.22 -0.77 -6.62
C PRO A 125 -23.28 -0.16 -7.66
N CYS A 126 -21.97 -0.34 -7.47
CA CYS A 126 -20.92 0.07 -8.37
C CYS A 126 -19.82 -0.99 -8.36
N THR A 127 -19.76 -1.85 -9.37
CA THR A 127 -18.97 -3.09 -9.36
C THR A 127 -17.92 -3.16 -10.46
N ILE A 128 -17.53 -2.02 -11.05
CA ILE A 128 -16.61 -1.96 -12.20
C ILE A 128 -15.32 -2.74 -11.92
N LEU A 129 -14.71 -2.48 -10.77
CA LEU A 129 -13.45 -3.13 -10.39
C LEU A 129 -13.65 -4.62 -10.08
N LYS A 130 -14.73 -4.98 -9.37
CA LYS A 130 -15.11 -6.37 -9.12
C LYS A 130 -15.29 -7.14 -10.41
N ASP A 131 -16.03 -6.55 -11.37
CA ASP A 131 -16.37 -7.19 -12.65
C ASP A 131 -15.11 -7.32 -13.55
N ALA A 132 -14.24 -6.31 -13.57
CA ALA A 132 -12.97 -6.37 -14.28
C ALA A 132 -12.06 -7.49 -13.75
N LEU A 133 -12.12 -7.77 -12.45
CA LEU A 133 -11.38 -8.86 -11.81
C LEU A 133 -12.08 -10.22 -11.88
N ASP A 134 -13.25 -10.31 -12.52
CA ASP A 134 -14.06 -11.56 -12.65
C ASP A 134 -14.33 -12.22 -11.29
N LEU A 135 -14.65 -11.39 -10.28
CA LEU A 135 -15.01 -11.88 -8.95
C LEU A 135 -16.50 -12.25 -8.92
N ARG A 136 -16.79 -13.52 -8.64
CA ARG A 136 -18.17 -14.02 -8.57
C ARG A 136 -18.86 -13.59 -7.28
N GLN A 137 -18.16 -13.76 -6.15
CA GLN A 137 -18.69 -13.48 -4.83
C GLN A 137 -17.64 -12.79 -3.98
N ILE A 138 -18.11 -11.88 -3.16
CA ILE A 138 -17.34 -11.17 -2.13
C ILE A 138 -18.14 -11.29 -0.84
N GLU A 139 -17.53 -11.84 0.19
CA GLU A 139 -18.15 -11.99 1.51
C GLU A 139 -17.34 -11.22 2.56
N ASP A 140 -18.03 -10.43 3.36
CA ASP A 140 -17.46 -9.78 4.53
C ASP A 140 -17.71 -10.64 5.77
N ASP A 141 -16.70 -10.82 6.57
CA ASP A 141 -16.89 -11.32 7.92
C ASP A 141 -17.56 -10.28 8.82
N ALA A 142 -18.17 -10.77 9.88
CA ALA A 142 -18.77 -9.91 10.88
C ALA A 142 -17.70 -8.96 11.47
N PRO A 143 -18.05 -7.69 11.71
CA PRO A 143 -17.11 -6.74 12.33
C PRO A 143 -16.66 -7.25 13.69
N PHE A 144 -15.38 -7.04 14.01
CA PHE A 144 -14.77 -7.40 15.31
C PHE A 144 -14.69 -8.90 15.64
N THR A 145 -14.79 -9.79 14.66
CA THR A 145 -14.39 -11.18 14.87
C THR A 145 -12.86 -11.28 14.91
N HIS A 146 -12.35 -12.06 15.84
CA HIS A 146 -10.94 -12.47 15.80
C HIS A 146 -10.78 -13.43 14.63
N ASN A 147 -10.13 -12.95 13.58
CA ASN A 147 -9.80 -13.75 12.41
C ASN A 147 -8.28 -13.87 12.32
N GLU A 148 -7.83 -15.01 11.90
CA GLU A 148 -6.45 -15.30 11.58
C GLU A 148 -6.38 -15.74 10.13
N ILE A 149 -5.33 -15.31 9.44
CA ILE A 149 -5.09 -15.68 8.05
C ILE A 149 -3.67 -16.21 7.88
N ASN A 150 -3.52 -17.07 6.91
CA ASN A 150 -2.22 -17.54 6.45
C ASN A 150 -1.89 -16.81 5.15
N ALA A 151 -0.82 -16.03 5.15
CA ALA A 151 -0.42 -15.24 3.99
C ALA A 151 1.08 -15.39 3.72
N PHE A 152 1.43 -15.66 2.46
CA PHE A 152 2.79 -15.94 2.02
C PHE A 152 3.39 -17.13 2.79
N GLN A 153 4.39 -16.85 3.63
CA GLN A 153 5.05 -17.85 4.49
C GLN A 153 4.66 -17.73 5.97
N TYR A 154 3.80 -16.74 6.28
CA TYR A 154 3.37 -16.45 7.65
C TYR A 154 2.04 -17.15 7.93
N VAL A 155 1.91 -17.70 9.12
CA VAL A 155 0.72 -18.36 9.61
C VAL A 155 0.11 -17.55 10.77
N ASP A 156 -1.19 -17.73 10.96
CA ASP A 156 -1.93 -17.16 12.10
C ASP A 156 -1.77 -15.63 12.24
N ILE A 157 -1.76 -14.90 11.10
CA ILE A 157 -1.71 -13.44 11.11
C ILE A 157 -3.05 -12.91 11.60
N PRO A 158 -3.10 -12.20 12.74
CA PRO A 158 -4.34 -11.64 13.25
C PRO A 158 -4.80 -10.46 12.39
N VAL A 159 -6.08 -10.45 12.02
CA VAL A 159 -6.68 -9.40 11.21
C VAL A 159 -7.93 -8.84 11.88
N SER A 160 -8.12 -7.53 11.79
CA SER A 160 -9.25 -6.83 12.42
C SER A 160 -10.55 -6.93 11.61
N PHE A 161 -10.47 -7.21 10.34
CA PHE A 161 -11.57 -7.60 9.47
C PHE A 161 -11.04 -8.48 8.34
N MET A 162 -11.94 -9.21 7.73
CA MET A 162 -11.62 -10.06 6.59
C MET A 162 -12.72 -9.99 5.53
N GLN A 163 -12.30 -9.99 4.29
CA GLN A 163 -13.17 -10.15 3.12
C GLN A 163 -12.66 -11.32 2.31
N THR A 164 -13.54 -12.20 1.89
CA THR A 164 -13.20 -13.39 1.13
C THR A 164 -13.76 -13.33 -0.27
N TYR A 165 -13.11 -14.03 -1.19
CA TYR A 165 -13.35 -13.94 -2.61
C TYR A 165 -13.55 -15.31 -3.25
N THR A 166 -14.48 -15.37 -4.22
CA THR A 166 -14.55 -16.47 -5.17
C THR A 166 -14.42 -15.93 -6.58
N GLY A 167 -13.66 -16.63 -7.42
CA GLY A 167 -13.38 -16.18 -8.79
C GLY A 167 -12.30 -17.05 -9.43
N SER A 168 -11.70 -16.52 -10.48
CA SER A 168 -10.53 -17.12 -11.12
C SER A 168 -9.30 -16.28 -10.76
N PHE A 169 -8.30 -16.88 -10.16
CA PHE A 169 -7.08 -16.24 -9.70
C PHE A 169 -5.86 -16.86 -10.38
N ASP A 170 -4.84 -16.06 -10.66
CA ASP A 170 -3.56 -16.56 -11.16
C ASP A 170 -2.72 -17.15 -10.03
N GLU A 171 -2.78 -16.52 -8.85
CA GLU A 171 -2.10 -16.98 -7.64
C GLU A 171 -2.95 -16.64 -6.41
N VAL A 172 -3.06 -17.56 -5.47
CA VAL A 172 -3.63 -17.31 -4.13
C VAL A 172 -2.49 -17.05 -3.17
N ILE A 173 -2.55 -15.93 -2.46
CA ILE A 173 -1.49 -15.46 -1.57
C ILE A 173 -1.88 -15.40 -0.10
N ALA A 174 -3.18 -15.43 0.19
CA ALA A 174 -3.69 -15.46 1.55
C ALA A 174 -4.97 -16.29 1.65
N LEU A 175 -5.04 -17.11 2.69
CA LEU A 175 -6.17 -17.98 3.01
C LEU A 175 -6.60 -17.79 4.46
N HIS A 176 -7.89 -17.88 4.71
CA HIS A 176 -8.42 -18.16 6.04
C HIS A 176 -8.25 -19.66 6.37
N ASP A 177 -8.29 -20.05 7.63
CA ASP A 177 -8.09 -21.43 8.08
C ASP A 177 -9.09 -22.43 7.48
N ASP A 178 -10.30 -21.98 7.14
CA ASP A 178 -11.30 -22.79 6.48
C ASP A 178 -11.11 -22.95 4.96
N GLY A 179 -10.02 -22.39 4.42
CA GLY A 179 -9.66 -22.45 3.02
C GLY A 179 -10.26 -21.37 2.14
N ARG A 180 -11.04 -20.42 2.67
CA ARG A 180 -11.55 -19.28 1.90
C ARG A 180 -10.40 -18.36 1.48
N VAL A 181 -10.46 -17.86 0.24
CA VAL A 181 -9.43 -16.97 -0.31
C VAL A 181 -9.62 -15.56 0.23
N VAL A 182 -8.59 -15.02 0.89
CA VAL A 182 -8.53 -13.66 1.43
C VAL A 182 -7.65 -12.76 0.57
N GLY A 183 -6.63 -13.32 -0.07
CA GLY A 183 -5.74 -12.57 -0.96
C GLY A 183 -5.35 -13.34 -2.20
N PHE A 184 -5.22 -12.64 -3.31
CA PHE A 184 -4.90 -13.24 -4.59
C PHE A 184 -4.20 -12.24 -5.52
N ILE A 185 -3.56 -12.79 -6.56
CA ILE A 185 -3.03 -12.01 -7.69
C ILE A 185 -3.80 -12.40 -8.94
N LYS A 186 -4.09 -11.39 -9.77
CA LYS A 186 -4.72 -11.56 -11.07
C LYS A 186 -4.11 -10.63 -12.11
N SER A 187 -3.80 -11.18 -13.28
CA SER A 187 -3.40 -10.41 -14.46
C SER A 187 -4.64 -9.75 -15.08
N LEU A 188 -4.47 -8.50 -15.50
CA LEU A 188 -5.51 -7.73 -16.15
C LEU A 188 -4.88 -6.87 -17.26
N GLY A 189 -5.13 -7.24 -18.52
CA GLY A 189 -4.47 -6.59 -19.66
C GLY A 189 -2.95 -6.75 -19.62
N ALA A 190 -2.23 -5.65 -19.66
CA ALA A 190 -0.76 -5.63 -19.59
C ALA A 190 -0.22 -5.55 -18.15
N GLY A 191 -1.08 -5.33 -17.17
CA GLY A 191 -0.72 -5.20 -15.76
C GLY A 191 -1.22 -6.34 -14.88
N LYS A 192 -1.10 -6.15 -13.57
CA LYS A 192 -1.60 -7.12 -12.59
C LYS A 192 -2.13 -6.43 -11.33
N VAL A 193 -3.05 -7.09 -10.67
CA VAL A 193 -3.63 -6.65 -9.40
C VAL A 193 -3.33 -7.68 -8.32
N LEU A 194 -2.87 -7.22 -7.18
CA LEU A 194 -2.85 -7.97 -5.94
C LEU A 194 -3.99 -7.44 -5.07
N VAL A 195 -4.90 -8.32 -4.69
CA VAL A 195 -5.97 -8.01 -3.73
C VAL A 195 -5.65 -8.67 -2.41
N PHE A 196 -5.77 -7.90 -1.32
CA PHE A 196 -5.59 -8.39 0.03
C PHE A 196 -6.77 -7.92 0.90
N GLY A 197 -7.75 -8.78 1.07
CA GLY A 197 -9.04 -8.50 1.69
C GLY A 197 -9.01 -8.46 3.21
N ALA A 198 -7.94 -7.98 3.80
CA ALA A 198 -7.81 -7.89 5.25
C ALA A 198 -7.10 -6.61 5.68
N ALA A 199 -7.40 -6.17 6.89
CA ALA A 199 -6.55 -5.25 7.63
C ALA A 199 -5.80 -6.08 8.66
N PHE A 200 -4.52 -6.16 8.48
CA PHE A 200 -3.61 -6.80 9.41
C PHE A 200 -3.12 -5.78 10.45
N GLY A 201 -2.65 -6.28 11.59
CA GLY A 201 -2.38 -5.49 12.78
C GLY A 201 -1.45 -4.30 12.56
N ALA A 202 -1.73 -3.22 13.22
CA ALA A 202 -1.19 -1.91 12.91
C ALA A 202 0.14 -1.60 13.59
N PHE A 203 0.79 -2.52 14.29
CA PHE A 203 1.83 -2.09 15.24
C PHE A 203 3.00 -3.06 15.42
N THR A 204 3.12 -4.10 14.59
CA THR A 204 4.22 -5.06 14.70
C THR A 204 5.22 -4.94 13.53
N LEU A 205 6.46 -5.34 13.76
CA LEU A 205 7.47 -5.41 12.69
C LEU A 205 7.07 -6.40 11.58
N ASP A 206 6.30 -7.43 11.94
CA ASP A 206 5.80 -8.45 11.02
C ASP A 206 4.92 -7.86 9.91
N ASP A 207 4.29 -6.73 10.16
CA ASP A 207 3.49 -6.01 9.18
C ASP A 207 4.34 -5.43 8.04
N GLY A 208 5.55 -4.98 8.36
CA GLY A 208 6.54 -4.57 7.36
C GLY A 208 6.92 -5.72 6.44
N ASP A 209 6.99 -6.93 6.96
CA ASP A 209 7.28 -8.13 6.20
C ASP A 209 6.15 -8.50 5.25
N VAL A 210 4.89 -8.41 5.67
CA VAL A 210 3.73 -8.64 4.79
C VAL A 210 3.71 -7.64 3.64
N VAL A 211 3.93 -6.35 3.91
CA VAL A 211 4.05 -5.31 2.88
C VAL A 211 5.24 -5.60 1.95
N ASN A 212 6.37 -6.04 2.51
CA ASN A 212 7.53 -6.45 1.74
C ASN A 212 7.20 -7.59 0.76
N GLN A 213 6.53 -8.65 1.24
CA GLN A 213 6.13 -9.78 0.39
C GLN A 213 5.15 -9.37 -0.72
N MET A 214 4.16 -8.54 -0.40
CA MET A 214 3.25 -7.98 -1.41
C MET A 214 4.01 -7.23 -2.51
N ALA A 215 4.95 -6.36 -2.11
CA ALA A 215 5.76 -5.58 -3.04
C ALA A 215 6.64 -6.47 -3.94
N LEU A 216 7.27 -7.50 -3.36
CA LEU A 216 8.07 -8.46 -4.12
C LEU A 216 7.21 -9.24 -5.13
N LYS A 217 6.00 -9.67 -4.76
CA LYS A 217 5.04 -10.29 -5.67
C LYS A 217 4.61 -9.36 -6.81
N MET A 218 4.69 -8.06 -6.57
CA MET A 218 4.40 -7.03 -7.57
C MET A 218 5.67 -6.51 -8.28
N ASP A 219 6.78 -7.24 -8.22
CA ASP A 219 8.09 -6.91 -8.81
C ASP A 219 8.55 -5.48 -8.47
N CYS A 220 8.42 -5.12 -7.20
CA CYS A 220 8.90 -3.88 -6.63
C CYS A 220 9.90 -4.19 -5.50
N PRO A 221 11.17 -4.44 -5.83
CA PRO A 221 12.18 -4.65 -4.81
C PRO A 221 12.38 -3.39 -3.96
N ALA A 222 12.98 -3.57 -2.78
CA ALA A 222 13.37 -2.43 -1.95
C ALA A 222 14.40 -1.55 -2.68
N LEU A 223 14.34 -0.24 -2.45
CA LEU A 223 15.34 0.69 -3.01
C LEU A 223 16.70 0.50 -2.36
N PHE A 224 16.71 0.16 -1.07
CA PHE A 224 17.92 -0.08 -0.31
C PHE A 224 17.91 -1.47 0.33
N GLU A 225 19.09 -2.07 0.40
CA GLU A 225 19.37 -3.22 1.24
C GLU A 225 20.23 -2.78 2.42
N MET A 226 19.91 -3.23 3.62
CA MET A 226 20.61 -2.89 4.85
C MET A 226 20.80 -4.10 5.73
N ASP A 227 21.93 -4.13 6.46
CA ASP A 227 22.19 -5.18 7.44
C ASP A 227 21.39 -4.93 8.74
N GLU A 228 21.27 -3.65 9.15
CA GLU A 228 20.41 -3.21 10.24
C GLU A 228 19.54 -2.03 9.76
N TRP A 229 18.30 -1.98 10.24
CA TRP A 229 17.33 -1.00 9.75
C TRP A 229 17.66 0.43 10.17
N ALA A 230 17.60 1.35 9.20
CA ALA A 230 17.61 2.79 9.41
C ALA A 230 16.60 3.46 8.46
N ASP A 231 15.99 4.58 8.88
CA ASP A 231 15.20 5.39 7.94
C ASP A 231 16.15 6.00 6.90
N THR A 232 15.84 5.74 5.63
CA THR A 232 16.73 6.07 4.53
C THR A 232 15.96 6.76 3.42
N ARG A 233 16.43 7.96 3.04
CA ARG A 233 15.82 8.76 1.97
C ARG A 233 16.89 9.21 0.98
N LEU A 234 16.60 9.02 -0.29
CA LEU A 234 17.44 9.46 -1.40
C LEU A 234 16.76 10.62 -2.13
N SER A 235 17.47 11.73 -2.30
CA SER A 235 17.05 12.81 -3.19
C SER A 235 18.08 12.99 -4.30
N ILE A 236 17.60 13.16 -5.54
CA ILE A 236 18.43 13.27 -6.73
C ILE A 236 18.34 14.68 -7.27
N GLY A 237 19.45 15.36 -7.36
CA GLY A 237 19.62 16.69 -7.95
C GLY A 237 20.51 16.66 -9.19
N GLU A 238 20.60 17.79 -9.88
CA GLU A 238 21.41 17.92 -11.11
C GLU A 238 22.91 17.76 -10.83
N GLN A 239 23.40 18.20 -9.67
CA GLN A 239 24.81 18.18 -9.32
C GLN A 239 25.21 16.99 -8.43
N GLY A 240 24.24 16.20 -7.97
CA GLY A 240 24.50 15.04 -7.13
C GLY A 240 23.27 14.49 -6.43
N SER A 241 23.49 13.44 -5.66
CA SER A 241 22.45 12.78 -4.88
C SER A 241 22.74 12.97 -3.39
N PHE A 242 21.67 13.12 -2.61
CA PHE A 242 21.72 13.29 -1.16
C PHE A 242 21.06 12.09 -0.51
N LEU A 243 21.82 11.36 0.28
CA LEU A 243 21.32 10.26 1.10
C LEU A 243 21.16 10.74 2.54
N PHE A 244 19.95 10.65 3.05
CA PHE A 244 19.63 10.91 4.45
C PHE A 244 19.45 9.56 5.14
N VAL A 245 20.14 9.38 6.25
CA VAL A 245 20.04 8.19 7.08
C VAL A 245 19.75 8.65 8.51
N SER A 246 18.68 8.13 9.08
CA SER A 246 18.27 8.46 10.45
C SER A 246 18.10 7.18 11.25
N ASN A 247 18.77 7.13 12.40
CA ASN A 247 18.56 6.10 13.40
C ASN A 247 17.56 6.61 14.44
N TYR A 248 16.42 5.94 14.56
CA TYR A 248 15.40 6.24 15.58
C TYR A 248 15.45 5.28 16.77
N GLN A 249 16.45 4.40 16.81
CA GLN A 249 16.68 3.50 17.94
C GLN A 249 17.51 4.21 19.03
N ASP A 250 17.36 3.79 20.27
CA ASP A 250 18.11 4.34 21.39
C ASP A 250 19.60 3.96 21.33
N ASP A 251 19.89 2.80 20.71
CA ASP A 251 21.26 2.31 20.56
C ASP A 251 21.84 2.67 19.19
N PRO A 252 23.17 2.90 19.12
CA PRO A 252 23.88 3.05 17.85
C PRO A 252 23.77 1.79 16.99
N ILE A 253 23.50 1.97 15.70
CA ILE A 253 23.48 0.88 14.71
C ILE A 253 24.72 0.96 13.81
N ALA A 254 25.20 -0.20 13.38
CA ALA A 254 26.24 -0.33 12.36
C ALA A 254 25.64 -1.04 11.14
N THR A 255 25.37 -0.31 10.10
CA THR A 255 24.73 -0.87 8.90
C THR A 255 25.51 -0.52 7.63
N VAL A 256 25.44 -1.40 6.65
CA VAL A 256 25.92 -1.15 5.29
C VAL A 256 24.68 -0.92 4.42
N ILE A 257 24.64 0.23 3.76
CA ILE A 257 23.55 0.59 2.86
C ILE A 257 23.98 0.29 1.44
N ARG A 258 23.21 -0.54 0.73
CA ARG A 258 23.44 -0.91 -0.66
C ARG A 258 22.30 -0.38 -1.52
N LEU A 259 22.66 0.13 -2.68
CA LEU A 259 21.72 0.50 -3.74
C LEU A 259 22.03 -0.39 -4.95
N ASP A 260 21.03 -1.11 -5.45
CA ASP A 260 21.18 -2.08 -6.54
C ASP A 260 22.33 -3.08 -6.28
N GLY A 261 22.47 -3.56 -5.04
CA GLY A 261 23.52 -4.49 -4.61
C GLY A 261 24.90 -3.89 -4.43
N ALA A 262 25.14 -2.64 -4.82
CA ALA A 262 26.41 -1.95 -4.64
C ALA A 262 26.40 -1.09 -3.36
N PRO A 263 27.46 -1.14 -2.52
CA PRO A 263 27.55 -0.26 -1.36
C PRO A 263 27.62 1.20 -1.82
N LEU A 264 26.74 2.04 -1.28
CA LEU A 264 26.71 3.49 -1.57
C LEU A 264 27.91 4.23 -1.02
N PHE A 265 28.53 3.70 0.03
CA PHE A 265 29.73 4.23 0.63
C PHE A 265 30.83 3.16 0.66
N GLY A 266 31.88 3.37 -0.11
CA GLY A 266 33.14 2.65 0.00
C GLY A 266 34.01 3.23 1.12
N GLY A 267 33.42 3.54 2.27
CA GLY A 267 34.12 4.08 3.41
C GLY A 267 34.35 3.03 4.48
N ARG A 268 35.57 2.98 5.01
CA ARG A 268 35.90 2.21 6.21
C ARG A 268 34.99 2.62 7.37
N PRO A 269 34.64 1.67 8.26
CA PRO A 269 33.92 2.01 9.48
C PRO A 269 34.68 3.02 10.32
#